data_13c2c980fc3dea36702c6c78472d87d7
#
_entry.id   13c2c980fc3dea36702c6c78472d87d7
#
_cell.length_a   1.000
_cell.length_b   1.000
_cell.length_c   1.000
_cell.angle_alpha   90.00
_cell.angle_beta   90.00
_cell.angle_gamma   90.00
#
_symmetry.space_group_name_H-M   'P 1'
#
loop_
_entity.id
_entity.type
_entity.pdbx_description
1 polymer ?
#
loop_
_entity_poly.entity_id
_entity_poly.type
_entity_poly.pdbx_seq_one_letter_code
_entity_poly.pdbx_strand_id
1 'polypeptide(L)'
;MKTEDFDYDLPKELIAQTPLKNRNASRMMVLDKKTGEYADKHFTDLIDYLNPGDTLVLNDTKVIPARLIGHKPETGALIEVLMLKDLGDDEWECLTKPAKRIKEGTIVKFSDELSCKCTFAGKDGIRHYKFIYDGIFLEILDRLGEMPLPPYITEKLDDKNRYQTVYAKNPGSAAAPTAGLHFTKEYLEKVKEKGVNVAYVTLHVGLGTFRPVVVEDVKKHDMHSEYYILSSEVADLLNKTRDAGKRIVAVGTTSTRVLETVADNNGHFKMQSGNTKIFIYPGYKFHGIDALLTNFHLPKSTLIMLISALAGKENVLNAYKHAVKEKYRFFSFGDCMFIK
;
A
#
# COMPACT_ATOMS: atom_id res chain seq x y z
N MET A 1 11.48 -3.00 22.46
CA MET A 1 11.06 -1.84 21.65
C MET A 1 9.56 -1.76 21.73
N LYS A 2 9.05 -0.62 22.18
CA LYS A 2 7.63 -0.44 22.41
C LYS A 2 6.97 0.25 21.20
N THR A 3 5.71 -0.02 20.98
CA THR A 3 4.90 0.65 19.94
C THR A 3 4.82 2.16 20.19
N GLU A 4 4.77 2.57 21.46
CA GLU A 4 4.81 3.97 21.90
C GLU A 4 6.10 4.71 21.51
N ASP A 5 7.21 4.01 21.25
CA ASP A 5 8.47 4.62 20.80
C ASP A 5 8.35 5.27 19.42
N PHE A 6 7.27 4.98 18.69
CA PHE A 6 6.93 5.48 17.35
C PHE A 6 5.73 6.42 17.35
N ASP A 7 5.39 6.96 18.51
CA ASP A 7 4.32 7.95 18.63
C ASP A 7 4.83 9.36 18.31
N TYR A 8 3.96 10.17 17.75
CA TYR A 8 4.15 11.60 17.55
C TYR A 8 2.79 12.28 17.50
N ASP A 9 2.74 13.55 17.84
CA ASP A 9 1.51 14.33 17.79
C ASP A 9 1.18 14.66 16.32
N LEU A 10 0.03 14.18 15.85
CA LEU A 10 -0.50 14.43 14.51
C LEU A 10 -1.87 15.10 14.60
N PRO A 11 -1.97 16.40 14.32
CA PRO A 11 -3.25 17.08 14.20
C PRO A 11 -4.13 16.47 13.12
N LYS A 12 -5.40 16.22 13.44
CA LYS A 12 -6.33 15.53 12.53
C LYS A 12 -6.54 16.29 11.22
N GLU A 13 -6.48 17.60 11.25
CA GLU A 13 -6.63 18.49 10.10
C GLU A 13 -5.51 18.33 9.05
N LEU A 14 -4.37 17.75 9.44
CA LEU A 14 -3.28 17.44 8.49
C LEU A 14 -3.50 16.14 7.73
N ILE A 15 -4.46 15.31 8.12
CA ILE A 15 -4.81 14.09 7.39
C ILE A 15 -5.60 14.45 6.14
N ALA A 16 -4.98 14.27 4.99
CA ALA A 16 -5.56 14.63 3.69
C ALA A 16 -6.80 13.79 3.38
N GLN A 17 -7.95 14.43 3.19
CA GLN A 17 -9.21 13.78 2.86
C GLN A 17 -9.41 13.64 1.35
N THR A 18 -8.83 14.53 0.55
CA THR A 18 -8.98 14.58 -0.90
C THR A 18 -7.62 14.70 -1.59
N PRO A 19 -7.45 14.13 -2.80
CA PRO A 19 -6.24 14.29 -3.57
C PRO A 19 -6.11 15.73 -4.10
N LEU A 20 -4.88 16.19 -4.29
CA LEU A 20 -4.61 17.45 -5.00
C LEU A 20 -5.11 17.36 -6.44
N LYS A 21 -5.54 18.49 -7.04
CA LYS A 21 -5.99 18.52 -8.43
C LYS A 21 -4.95 17.91 -9.38
N ASN A 22 -3.69 18.32 -9.25
CA ASN A 22 -2.57 17.76 -10.00
C ASN A 22 -1.83 16.74 -9.12
N ARG A 23 -1.64 15.52 -9.60
CA ARG A 23 -0.98 14.43 -8.85
C ARG A 23 0.43 14.78 -8.39
N ASN A 24 1.21 15.43 -9.25
CA ASN A 24 2.61 15.78 -9.02
C ASN A 24 2.83 17.13 -8.32
N ALA A 25 1.77 17.78 -7.83
CA ALA A 25 1.86 19.04 -7.11
C ALA A 25 2.15 18.90 -5.62
N SER A 26 2.35 17.70 -5.12
CA SER A 26 2.64 17.42 -3.71
C SER A 26 3.97 18.01 -3.28
N ARG A 27 4.07 18.40 -2.02
CA ARG A 27 5.35 18.67 -1.38
C ARG A 27 6.09 17.37 -1.16
N MET A 28 7.41 17.45 -1.13
CA MET A 28 8.29 16.33 -0.84
C MET A 28 9.35 16.75 0.17
N MET A 29 9.49 16.01 1.25
CA MET A 29 10.61 16.15 2.16
C MET A 29 11.72 15.18 1.74
N VAL A 30 12.92 15.67 1.53
CA VAL A 30 14.09 14.84 1.29
C VAL A 30 14.81 14.62 2.62
N LEU A 31 14.98 13.38 3.03
CA LEU A 31 15.67 12.99 4.26
C LEU A 31 16.93 12.20 3.91
N ASP A 32 18.08 12.68 4.37
CA ASP A 32 19.32 11.91 4.31
C ASP A 32 19.36 10.90 5.47
N LYS A 33 19.32 9.60 5.14
CA LYS A 33 19.26 8.54 6.15
C LYS A 33 20.52 8.42 7.01
N LYS A 34 21.67 8.93 6.53
CA LYS A 34 22.94 8.85 7.25
C LYS A 34 23.13 10.01 8.23
N THR A 35 22.80 11.23 7.78
CA THR A 35 23.03 12.45 8.57
C THR A 35 21.80 12.88 9.36
N GLY A 36 20.58 12.48 8.94
CA GLY A 36 19.31 12.97 9.48
C GLY A 36 18.94 14.37 8.99
N GLU A 37 19.74 14.97 8.10
CA GLU A 37 19.42 16.26 7.49
C GLU A 37 18.21 16.12 6.57
N TYR A 38 17.33 17.10 6.56
CA TYR A 38 16.15 17.12 5.71
C TYR A 38 16.00 18.48 4.99
N ALA A 39 15.32 18.46 3.85
CA ALA A 39 15.03 19.64 3.05
C ALA A 39 13.61 19.56 2.47
N ASP A 40 12.92 20.70 2.47
CA ASP A 40 11.60 20.85 1.85
C ASP A 40 11.74 21.06 0.35
N LYS A 41 11.03 20.25 -0.43
CA LYS A 41 11.03 20.21 -1.89
C LYS A 41 9.62 19.95 -2.41
N HIS A 42 9.49 19.79 -3.72
CA HIS A 42 8.29 19.31 -4.39
C HIS A 42 8.51 17.93 -4.99
N PHE A 43 7.46 17.16 -5.17
CA PHE A 43 7.55 15.84 -5.80
C PHE A 43 8.24 15.89 -7.17
N THR A 44 8.01 16.96 -7.94
CA THR A 44 8.64 17.16 -9.25
C THR A 44 10.17 17.22 -9.19
N ASP A 45 10.74 17.57 -8.04
CA ASP A 45 12.20 17.62 -7.84
C ASP A 45 12.81 16.22 -7.58
N LEU A 46 11.99 15.17 -7.43
CA LEU A 46 12.49 13.80 -7.26
C LEU A 46 13.47 13.40 -8.36
N ILE A 47 13.23 13.86 -9.59
CA ILE A 47 14.08 13.55 -10.74
C ILE A 47 15.54 14.02 -10.52
N ASP A 48 15.77 15.08 -9.76
CA ASP A 48 17.12 15.61 -9.47
C ASP A 48 17.90 14.70 -8.53
N TYR A 49 17.21 13.84 -7.80
CA TYR A 49 17.80 12.87 -6.87
C TYR A 49 17.99 11.47 -7.48
N LEU A 50 17.54 11.26 -8.72
CA LEU A 50 17.73 10.02 -9.48
C LEU A 50 18.89 10.15 -10.44
N ASN A 51 19.70 9.10 -10.59
CA ASN A 51 20.86 9.09 -11.48
C ASN A 51 20.63 8.12 -12.65
N PRO A 52 21.21 8.38 -13.82
CA PRO A 52 21.19 7.43 -14.93
C PRO A 52 21.70 6.04 -14.48
N GLY A 53 20.97 5.01 -14.84
CA GLY A 53 21.24 3.64 -14.46
C GLY A 53 20.60 3.18 -13.14
N ASP A 54 20.09 4.09 -12.29
CA ASP A 54 19.25 3.71 -11.16
C ASP A 54 17.98 2.99 -11.65
N THR A 55 17.36 2.17 -10.82
CA THR A 55 16.08 1.55 -11.11
C THR A 55 15.02 2.00 -10.10
N LEU A 56 13.99 2.66 -10.59
CA LEU A 56 12.80 3.06 -9.84
C LEU A 56 11.79 1.91 -9.87
N VAL A 57 11.42 1.37 -8.71
CA VAL A 57 10.52 0.21 -8.59
C VAL A 57 9.18 0.63 -8.01
N LEU A 58 8.11 0.41 -8.79
CA LEU A 58 6.74 0.78 -8.45
C LEU A 58 5.87 -0.48 -8.27
N ASN A 59 4.79 -0.36 -7.51
CA ASN A 59 3.80 -1.42 -7.35
C ASN A 59 2.63 -1.21 -8.33
N ASP A 60 2.46 -2.10 -9.30
CA ASP A 60 1.45 -2.01 -10.35
C ASP A 60 0.11 -2.66 -10.01
N THR A 61 -0.11 -2.98 -8.74
CA THR A 61 -1.40 -3.52 -8.31
C THR A 61 -2.54 -2.57 -8.63
N LYS A 62 -3.68 -3.14 -9.03
CA LYS A 62 -4.92 -2.41 -9.29
C LYS A 62 -5.92 -2.68 -8.18
N VAL A 63 -6.44 -1.61 -7.59
CA VAL A 63 -7.53 -1.72 -6.61
C VAL A 63 -8.80 -2.16 -7.33
N ILE A 64 -9.46 -3.17 -6.77
CA ILE A 64 -10.77 -3.62 -7.23
C ILE A 64 -11.86 -2.93 -6.42
N PRO A 65 -13.08 -2.73 -6.96
CA PRO A 65 -14.23 -2.21 -6.22
C PRO A 65 -14.73 -3.26 -5.21
N ALA A 66 -13.93 -3.48 -4.18
CA ALA A 66 -14.03 -4.62 -3.27
C ALA A 66 -15.10 -4.44 -2.18
N ARG A 67 -15.72 -3.25 -2.07
CA ARG A 67 -16.77 -2.96 -1.09
C ARG A 67 -18.14 -3.16 -1.71
N LEU A 68 -18.86 -4.15 -1.23
CA LEU A 68 -20.18 -4.53 -1.72
C LEU A 68 -21.24 -4.30 -0.63
N ILE A 69 -22.36 -3.73 -1.02
CA ILE A 69 -23.53 -3.56 -0.15
C ILE A 69 -24.63 -4.47 -0.65
N GLY A 70 -25.03 -5.40 0.19
CA GLY A 70 -26.09 -6.37 -0.12
C GLY A 70 -27.07 -6.53 1.02
N HIS A 71 -27.99 -7.49 0.88
CA HIS A 71 -28.98 -7.80 1.89
C HIS A 71 -29.14 -9.31 2.08
N LYS A 72 -29.57 -9.70 3.25
CA LYS A 72 -30.02 -11.08 3.49
C LYS A 72 -31.40 -11.28 2.87
N PRO A 73 -31.57 -12.24 1.93
CA PRO A 73 -32.86 -12.46 1.28
C PRO A 73 -34.02 -12.72 2.26
N GLU A 74 -33.75 -13.43 3.35
CA GLU A 74 -34.75 -13.83 4.33
C GLU A 74 -35.28 -12.68 5.21
N THR A 75 -34.46 -11.66 5.50
CA THR A 75 -34.78 -10.62 6.50
C THR A 75 -34.69 -9.21 5.95
N GLY A 76 -34.17 -9.03 4.74
CA GLY A 76 -33.87 -7.70 4.17
C GLY A 76 -32.74 -6.94 4.88
N ALA A 77 -32.07 -7.57 5.86
CA ALA A 77 -31.01 -6.90 6.63
C ALA A 77 -29.83 -6.53 5.73
N LEU A 78 -29.44 -5.24 5.77
CA LEU A 78 -28.33 -4.68 5.03
C LEU A 78 -27.01 -5.24 5.57
N ILE A 79 -26.13 -5.66 4.67
CA ILE A 79 -24.81 -6.24 4.95
C ILE A 79 -23.78 -5.60 4.05
N GLU A 80 -22.75 -5.04 4.65
CA GLU A 80 -21.53 -4.63 3.96
C GLU A 80 -20.55 -5.80 3.94
N VAL A 81 -20.05 -6.14 2.76
CA VAL A 81 -19.01 -7.14 2.55
C VAL A 81 -17.85 -6.45 1.85
N LEU A 82 -16.69 -6.45 2.51
CA LEU A 82 -15.46 -5.88 1.99
C LEU A 82 -14.46 -7.01 1.73
N MET A 83 -14.17 -7.25 0.46
CA MET A 83 -13.24 -8.28 0.01
C MET A 83 -11.81 -7.89 0.38
N LEU A 84 -11.07 -8.81 1.00
CA LEU A 84 -9.72 -8.56 1.51
C LEU A 84 -8.65 -9.38 0.79
N LYS A 85 -8.93 -10.68 0.58
CA LYS A 85 -7.97 -11.64 0.03
C LYS A 85 -8.70 -12.70 -0.77
N ASP A 86 -8.20 -12.94 -1.97
CA ASP A 86 -8.59 -14.07 -2.79
C ASP A 86 -8.02 -15.36 -2.20
N LEU A 87 -8.87 -16.36 -1.99
CA LEU A 87 -8.52 -17.68 -1.49
C LEU A 87 -8.49 -18.73 -2.61
N GLY A 88 -8.83 -18.33 -3.83
CA GLY A 88 -9.01 -19.21 -4.99
C GLY A 88 -10.45 -19.74 -5.10
N ASP A 89 -10.78 -20.32 -6.26
CA ASP A 89 -12.07 -20.95 -6.51
C ASP A 89 -13.28 -20.05 -6.18
N ASP A 90 -13.23 -18.77 -6.52
CA ASP A 90 -14.25 -17.75 -6.20
C ASP A 90 -14.52 -17.57 -4.69
N GLU A 91 -13.64 -18.04 -3.84
CA GLU A 91 -13.73 -17.84 -2.40
C GLU A 91 -12.84 -16.67 -1.96
N TRP A 92 -13.39 -15.82 -1.11
CA TRP A 92 -12.72 -14.62 -0.61
C TRP A 92 -12.81 -14.51 0.90
N GLU A 93 -11.70 -14.16 1.54
CA GLU A 93 -11.71 -13.62 2.90
C GLU A 93 -12.24 -12.17 2.84
N CYS A 94 -13.23 -11.87 3.66
CA CYS A 94 -13.91 -10.58 3.68
C CYS A 94 -14.07 -10.06 5.11
N LEU A 95 -14.12 -8.73 5.23
CA LEU A 95 -14.60 -8.06 6.44
C LEU A 95 -16.09 -7.75 6.27
N THR A 96 -16.89 -8.15 7.24
CA THR A 96 -18.36 -8.05 7.16
C THR A 96 -18.92 -7.15 8.25
N LYS A 97 -19.90 -6.31 7.90
CA LYS A 97 -20.63 -5.46 8.84
C LYS A 97 -22.15 -5.46 8.53
N PRO A 98 -22.99 -5.74 9.53
CA PRO A 98 -22.69 -6.26 10.87
C PRO A 98 -22.41 -7.76 10.84
N ALA A 99 -21.21 -8.18 11.30
CA ALA A 99 -20.76 -9.57 11.23
C ALA A 99 -21.58 -10.55 12.11
N LYS A 100 -22.14 -10.09 13.23
CA LYS A 100 -22.94 -10.92 14.15
C LYS A 100 -24.17 -11.56 13.49
N ARG A 101 -24.66 -10.97 12.38
CA ARG A 101 -25.81 -11.46 11.62
C ARG A 101 -25.47 -12.53 10.59
N ILE A 102 -24.18 -12.79 10.39
CA ILE A 102 -23.68 -13.72 9.36
C ILE A 102 -23.03 -14.93 10.03
N LYS A 103 -23.62 -16.09 9.76
CA LYS A 103 -23.15 -17.42 10.15
C LYS A 103 -22.82 -18.24 8.89
N GLU A 104 -22.14 -19.33 9.04
CA GLU A 104 -21.91 -20.29 7.94
C GLU A 104 -23.25 -20.69 7.30
N GLY A 105 -23.26 -20.76 5.98
CA GLY A 105 -24.46 -20.99 5.19
C GLY A 105 -25.30 -19.76 4.87
N THR A 106 -25.08 -18.61 5.55
CA THR A 106 -25.83 -17.36 5.27
C THR A 106 -25.53 -16.88 3.85
N ILE A 107 -26.61 -16.52 3.12
CA ILE A 107 -26.51 -15.92 1.79
C ILE A 107 -26.67 -14.39 1.93
N VAL A 108 -25.85 -13.65 1.18
CA VAL A 108 -25.97 -12.21 0.97
C VAL A 108 -26.15 -11.97 -0.53
N LYS A 109 -27.21 -11.28 -0.90
CA LYS A 109 -27.52 -10.92 -2.29
C LYS A 109 -27.17 -9.46 -2.54
N PHE A 110 -26.40 -9.17 -3.59
CA PHE A 110 -26.00 -7.83 -4.00
C PHE A 110 -26.84 -7.32 -5.17
N SER A 111 -27.15 -8.23 -6.11
CA SER A 111 -28.01 -7.99 -7.28
C SER A 111 -28.59 -9.33 -7.75
N ASP A 112 -29.29 -9.33 -8.90
CA ASP A 112 -29.77 -10.58 -9.49
C ASP A 112 -28.62 -11.41 -10.08
N GLU A 113 -27.49 -10.79 -10.45
CA GLU A 113 -26.31 -11.44 -11.04
C GLU A 113 -25.21 -11.76 -10.04
N LEU A 114 -25.27 -11.26 -8.79
CA LEU A 114 -24.22 -11.45 -7.78
C LEU A 114 -24.79 -11.73 -6.40
N SER A 115 -24.38 -12.83 -5.83
CA SER A 115 -24.58 -13.20 -4.42
C SER A 115 -23.36 -13.87 -3.86
N CYS A 116 -23.32 -14.08 -2.54
CA CYS A 116 -22.32 -14.88 -1.91
C CYS A 116 -22.90 -15.72 -0.78
N LYS A 117 -22.23 -16.86 -0.47
CA LYS A 117 -22.57 -17.74 0.64
C LYS A 117 -21.40 -17.79 1.62
N CYS A 118 -21.66 -17.53 2.90
CA CYS A 118 -20.67 -17.63 3.96
C CYS A 118 -20.23 -19.10 4.15
N THR A 119 -18.96 -19.37 3.97
CA THR A 119 -18.33 -20.69 4.13
C THR A 119 -17.63 -20.85 5.46
N PHE A 120 -17.16 -19.73 6.05
CA PHE A 120 -16.49 -19.71 7.34
C PHE A 120 -16.80 -18.41 8.10
N ALA A 121 -17.09 -18.54 9.41
CA ALA A 121 -17.38 -17.43 10.30
C ALA A 121 -16.26 -17.22 11.34
N GLY A 122 -15.27 -16.41 11.00
CA GLY A 122 -14.13 -16.07 11.86
C GLY A 122 -14.43 -15.00 12.92
N LYS A 123 -13.39 -14.61 13.65
CA LYS A 123 -13.44 -13.52 14.65
C LYS A 123 -13.37 -12.13 13.98
N ASP A 124 -13.59 -11.08 14.75
CA ASP A 124 -13.38 -9.66 14.36
C ASP A 124 -14.00 -9.22 13.03
N GLY A 125 -15.14 -9.83 12.68
CA GLY A 125 -15.85 -9.51 11.45
C GLY A 125 -15.35 -10.25 10.21
N ILE A 126 -14.33 -11.08 10.32
CA ILE A 126 -13.82 -11.88 9.22
C ILE A 126 -14.81 -12.98 8.87
N ARG A 127 -15.08 -13.13 7.58
CA ARG A 127 -15.90 -14.17 6.95
C ARG A 127 -15.24 -14.62 5.67
N HIS A 128 -15.34 -15.90 5.35
CA HIS A 128 -15.06 -16.35 3.99
C HIS A 128 -16.37 -16.50 3.25
N TYR A 129 -16.37 -16.09 1.99
CA TYR A 129 -17.52 -16.21 1.13
C TYR A 129 -17.16 -16.83 -0.21
N LYS A 130 -17.95 -17.82 -0.61
CA LYS A 130 -18.00 -18.31 -1.97
C LYS A 130 -18.93 -17.39 -2.76
N PHE A 131 -18.40 -16.66 -3.76
CA PHE A 131 -19.19 -15.83 -4.64
C PHE A 131 -19.89 -16.67 -5.69
N ILE A 132 -21.13 -16.30 -6.02
CA ILE A 132 -21.99 -16.95 -7.00
C ILE A 132 -22.46 -15.84 -7.94
N TYR A 133 -22.11 -15.97 -9.22
CA TYR A 133 -22.35 -14.94 -10.21
C TYR A 133 -22.55 -15.53 -11.61
N ASP A 134 -23.15 -14.75 -12.52
CA ASP A 134 -23.28 -15.07 -13.92
C ASP A 134 -22.55 -14.00 -14.74
N GLY A 135 -21.51 -14.40 -15.52
CA GLY A 135 -20.67 -13.52 -16.32
C GLY A 135 -19.24 -13.37 -15.80
N ILE A 136 -18.62 -12.21 -16.03
CA ILE A 136 -17.23 -11.92 -15.66
C ILE A 136 -17.22 -11.19 -14.31
N PHE A 137 -16.66 -11.84 -13.29
CA PHE A 137 -16.69 -11.35 -11.91
C PHE A 137 -16.18 -9.90 -11.74
N LEU A 138 -15.03 -9.57 -12.36
CA LEU A 138 -14.45 -8.23 -12.26
C LEU A 138 -15.34 -7.15 -12.89
N GLU A 139 -16.03 -7.46 -13.99
CA GLU A 139 -16.97 -6.53 -14.63
C GLU A 139 -18.21 -6.28 -13.75
N ILE A 140 -18.68 -7.34 -13.07
CA ILE A 140 -19.78 -7.24 -12.11
C ILE A 140 -19.36 -6.37 -10.92
N LEU A 141 -18.14 -6.58 -10.39
CA LEU A 141 -17.59 -5.73 -9.32
C LEU A 141 -17.48 -4.26 -9.75
N ASP A 142 -17.05 -3.99 -10.98
CA ASP A 142 -16.93 -2.61 -11.48
C ASP A 142 -18.29 -1.88 -11.53
N ARG A 143 -19.40 -2.63 -11.77
CA ARG A 143 -20.76 -2.08 -11.77
C ARG A 143 -21.34 -1.91 -10.37
N LEU A 144 -21.16 -2.90 -9.49
CA LEU A 144 -21.85 -3.00 -8.20
C LEU A 144 -21.02 -2.54 -7.02
N GLY A 145 -19.68 -2.66 -7.12
CA GLY A 145 -18.77 -2.40 -6.03
C GLY A 145 -18.41 -0.92 -5.90
N GLU A 146 -18.07 -0.57 -4.67
CA GLU A 146 -17.49 0.72 -4.33
C GLU A 146 -15.98 0.59 -4.11
N MET A 147 -15.24 1.65 -4.43
CA MET A 147 -13.80 1.72 -4.16
C MET A 147 -13.57 1.70 -2.64
N PRO A 148 -12.80 0.75 -2.12
CA PRO A 148 -12.54 0.66 -0.69
C PRO A 148 -11.53 1.73 -0.27
N LEU A 149 -12.02 2.84 0.28
CA LEU A 149 -11.15 3.87 0.83
C LEU A 149 -10.69 3.48 2.24
N PRO A 150 -9.49 3.90 2.65
CA PRO A 150 -9.04 3.74 4.02
C PRO A 150 -10.01 4.40 5.03
N PRO A 151 -10.14 3.85 6.26
CA PRO A 151 -11.15 4.31 7.22
C PRO A 151 -10.97 5.75 7.71
N TYR A 152 -9.80 6.35 7.53
CA TYR A 152 -9.54 7.75 7.87
C TYR A 152 -9.94 8.74 6.77
N ILE A 153 -10.32 8.26 5.58
CA ILE A 153 -10.92 9.06 4.53
C ILE A 153 -12.43 8.94 4.68
N THR A 154 -13.05 10.02 5.11
CA THR A 154 -14.50 10.10 5.35
C THR A 154 -15.22 10.82 4.21
N GLU A 155 -14.49 11.55 3.38
CA GLU A 155 -15.04 12.24 2.23
C GLU A 155 -15.18 11.31 1.02
N LYS A 156 -16.26 11.49 0.27
CA LYS A 156 -16.52 10.75 -0.95
C LYS A 156 -15.65 11.28 -2.08
N LEU A 157 -15.02 10.38 -2.83
CA LEU A 157 -14.26 10.75 -4.03
C LEU A 157 -15.22 11.00 -5.21
N ASP A 158 -15.07 12.16 -5.86
CA ASP A 158 -15.79 12.49 -7.08
C ASP A 158 -15.35 11.60 -8.26
N ASP A 159 -14.06 11.27 -8.32
CA ASP A 159 -13.47 10.40 -9.33
C ASP A 159 -12.76 9.20 -8.69
N LYS A 160 -13.32 8.01 -8.88
CA LYS A 160 -12.77 6.73 -8.38
C LYS A 160 -11.33 6.49 -8.85
N ASN A 161 -10.95 6.98 -10.05
CA ASN A 161 -9.61 6.80 -10.62
C ASN A 161 -8.54 7.59 -9.87
N ARG A 162 -8.92 8.52 -9.00
CA ARG A 162 -7.96 9.25 -8.16
C ARG A 162 -7.33 8.36 -7.09
N TYR A 163 -7.98 7.24 -6.72
CA TYR A 163 -7.42 6.22 -5.83
C TYR A 163 -6.83 5.03 -6.60
N GLN A 164 -6.27 5.30 -7.80
CA GLN A 164 -5.49 4.36 -8.62
C GLN A 164 -4.23 5.03 -9.11
N THR A 165 -3.14 4.27 -9.23
CA THR A 165 -1.94 4.74 -9.94
C THR A 165 -2.19 4.76 -11.46
N VAL A 166 -1.47 5.62 -12.17
CA VAL A 166 -1.60 5.73 -13.64
C VAL A 166 -1.06 4.51 -14.40
N TYR A 167 -0.38 3.62 -13.68
CA TYR A 167 0.21 2.38 -14.18
C TYR A 167 -0.40 1.11 -13.55
N ALA A 168 -1.51 1.24 -12.84
CA ALA A 168 -2.21 0.10 -12.24
C ALA A 168 -2.61 -0.92 -13.32
N LYS A 169 -2.18 -2.18 -13.14
CA LYS A 169 -2.33 -3.25 -14.15
C LYS A 169 -2.98 -4.51 -13.57
N ASN A 170 -2.45 -5.03 -12.46
CA ASN A 170 -2.82 -6.33 -11.91
C ASN A 170 -3.92 -6.18 -10.86
N PRO A 171 -5.20 -6.57 -11.14
CA PRO A 171 -6.30 -6.43 -10.19
C PRO A 171 -6.16 -7.41 -9.02
N GLY A 172 -6.67 -7.04 -7.83
CA GLY A 172 -6.68 -7.92 -6.66
C GLY A 172 -6.40 -7.19 -5.33
N SER A 173 -6.17 -5.88 -5.36
CA SER A 173 -5.84 -5.10 -4.16
C SER A 173 -7.09 -4.45 -3.56
N ALA A 174 -7.16 -4.45 -2.22
CA ALA A 174 -8.16 -3.69 -1.47
C ALA A 174 -7.71 -2.25 -1.17
N ALA A 175 -6.44 -1.90 -1.44
CA ALA A 175 -5.92 -0.54 -1.24
C ALA A 175 -4.87 -0.17 -2.28
N ALA A 176 -4.79 1.12 -2.62
CA ALA A 176 -3.81 1.64 -3.56
C ALA A 176 -2.41 1.73 -2.96
N PRO A 177 -1.34 1.53 -3.75
CA PRO A 177 0.03 1.86 -3.35
C PRO A 177 0.23 3.38 -3.42
N THR A 178 -0.15 4.08 -2.35
CA THR A 178 -0.45 5.52 -2.37
C THR A 178 0.73 6.43 -2.69
N ALA A 179 1.98 6.02 -2.42
CA ALA A 179 3.16 6.75 -2.87
C ALA A 179 3.26 6.83 -4.41
N GLY A 180 2.66 5.87 -5.11
CA GLY A 180 2.56 5.87 -6.56
C GLY A 180 1.55 6.86 -7.14
N LEU A 181 0.63 7.39 -6.31
CA LEU A 181 -0.39 8.34 -6.76
C LEU A 181 0.18 9.69 -7.19
N HIS A 182 1.39 10.02 -6.77
CA HIS A 182 2.08 11.26 -7.16
C HIS A 182 2.53 11.26 -8.63
N PHE A 183 2.74 10.07 -9.22
CA PHE A 183 3.24 9.95 -10.58
C PHE A 183 2.16 10.22 -11.62
N THR A 184 2.56 10.87 -12.70
CA THR A 184 1.82 10.93 -13.97
C THR A 184 2.58 10.14 -15.03
N LYS A 185 1.93 9.79 -16.14
CA LYS A 185 2.59 9.09 -17.26
C LYS A 185 3.73 9.93 -17.82
N GLU A 186 3.49 11.22 -17.99
CA GLU A 186 4.47 12.19 -18.51
C GLU A 186 5.70 12.30 -17.59
N TYR A 187 5.49 12.24 -16.27
CA TYR A 187 6.60 12.28 -15.32
C TYR A 187 7.43 11.00 -15.37
N LEU A 188 6.80 9.84 -15.50
CA LEU A 188 7.51 8.57 -15.68
C LEU A 188 8.33 8.53 -16.98
N GLU A 189 7.82 9.11 -18.07
CA GLU A 189 8.60 9.24 -19.30
C GLU A 189 9.83 10.13 -19.11
N LYS A 190 9.71 11.28 -18.44
CA LYS A 190 10.88 12.13 -18.08
C LYS A 190 11.92 11.37 -17.24
N VAL A 191 11.47 10.52 -16.31
CA VAL A 191 12.37 9.68 -15.51
C VAL A 191 13.15 8.72 -16.41
N LYS A 192 12.48 8.07 -17.38
CA LYS A 192 13.13 7.19 -18.36
C LYS A 192 14.08 7.96 -19.29
N GLU A 193 13.69 9.15 -19.78
CA GLU A 193 14.52 10.01 -20.62
C GLU A 193 15.82 10.43 -19.91
N LYS A 194 15.80 10.55 -18.57
CA LYS A 194 17.01 10.77 -17.77
C LYS A 194 17.95 9.54 -17.73
N GLY A 195 17.53 8.40 -18.26
CA GLY A 195 18.28 7.15 -18.21
C GLY A 195 18.07 6.33 -16.95
N VAL A 196 16.98 6.59 -16.21
CA VAL A 196 16.56 5.80 -15.04
C VAL A 196 15.65 4.69 -15.51
N ASN A 197 15.93 3.45 -15.09
CA ASN A 197 15.06 2.33 -15.37
C ASN A 197 13.78 2.42 -14.54
N VAL A 198 12.66 2.00 -15.11
CA VAL A 198 11.37 1.90 -14.42
C VAL A 198 10.91 0.45 -14.42
N ALA A 199 10.76 -0.13 -13.26
CA ALA A 199 10.35 -1.52 -13.06
C ALA A 199 9.07 -1.60 -12.22
N TYR A 200 8.33 -2.68 -12.40
CA TYR A 200 7.07 -2.91 -11.70
C TYR A 200 7.08 -4.24 -10.98
N VAL A 201 6.73 -4.21 -9.71
CA VAL A 201 6.39 -5.37 -8.90
C VAL A 201 4.92 -5.35 -8.57
N THR A 202 4.34 -6.49 -8.21
CA THR A 202 2.96 -6.54 -7.73
C THR A 202 2.96 -6.94 -6.26
N LEU A 203 2.22 -6.20 -5.43
CA LEU A 203 1.81 -6.61 -4.10
C LEU A 203 0.36 -6.19 -3.91
N HIS A 204 -0.51 -7.18 -3.70
CA HIS A 204 -1.92 -6.92 -3.40
C HIS A 204 -2.07 -6.50 -1.95
N VAL A 205 -2.38 -5.21 -1.75
CA VAL A 205 -2.47 -4.60 -0.42
C VAL A 205 -3.81 -4.95 0.21
N GLY A 206 -3.77 -5.60 1.36
CA GLY A 206 -4.94 -5.83 2.20
C GLY A 206 -5.21 -4.67 3.15
N LEU A 207 -6.43 -4.61 3.69
CA LEU A 207 -6.80 -3.58 4.68
C LEU A 207 -6.06 -3.70 6.02
N GLY A 208 -5.35 -4.80 6.25
CA GLY A 208 -4.50 -4.96 7.42
C GLY A 208 -3.46 -3.85 7.57
N THR A 209 -3.02 -3.26 6.45
CA THR A 209 -2.08 -2.13 6.41
C THR A 209 -2.60 -0.89 7.16
N PHE A 210 -3.92 -0.74 7.27
CA PHE A 210 -4.55 0.39 7.97
C PHE A 210 -4.96 0.07 9.42
N ARG A 211 -4.72 -1.16 9.89
CA ARG A 211 -4.98 -1.52 11.29
C ARG A 211 -3.87 -0.98 12.17
N PRO A 212 -4.20 -0.32 13.29
CA PRO A 212 -3.19 0.10 14.24
C PRO A 212 -2.50 -1.11 14.88
N VAL A 213 -1.23 -0.95 15.23
CA VAL A 213 -0.51 -1.95 16.03
C VAL A 213 -1.06 -1.87 17.47
N VAL A 214 -1.67 -2.97 17.92
CA VAL A 214 -2.34 -3.02 19.25
C VAL A 214 -1.45 -3.64 20.34
N VAL A 215 -0.31 -4.23 19.97
CA VAL A 215 0.62 -4.84 20.90
C VAL A 215 1.58 -3.81 21.49
N GLU A 216 1.94 -3.94 22.76
CA GLU A 216 2.92 -3.04 23.41
C GLU A 216 4.34 -3.30 22.87
N ASP A 217 4.75 -4.56 22.79
CA ASP A 217 6.06 -4.93 22.23
C ASP A 217 5.95 -5.19 20.72
N VAL A 218 6.65 -4.36 19.94
CA VAL A 218 6.70 -4.43 18.49
C VAL A 218 6.99 -5.85 17.98
N LYS A 219 7.86 -6.61 18.64
CA LYS A 219 8.24 -7.97 18.26
C LYS A 219 7.09 -8.98 18.32
N LYS A 220 6.02 -8.68 19.04
CA LYS A 220 4.83 -9.54 19.18
C LYS A 220 3.75 -9.24 18.13
N HIS A 221 3.99 -8.27 17.26
CA HIS A 221 3.04 -7.95 16.20
C HIS A 221 3.01 -9.05 15.13
N ASP A 222 1.85 -9.64 14.88
CA ASP A 222 1.63 -10.57 13.76
C ASP A 222 1.25 -9.80 12.50
N MET A 223 2.21 -9.69 11.58
CA MET A 223 2.02 -8.99 10.33
C MET A 223 1.10 -9.78 9.40
N HIS A 224 0.12 -9.11 8.82
CA HIS A 224 -0.78 -9.72 7.86
C HIS A 224 -0.03 -10.20 6.60
N SER A 225 -0.59 -11.22 5.96
CA SER A 225 -0.05 -11.85 4.76
C SER A 225 -0.58 -11.15 3.51
N GLU A 226 0.31 -10.78 2.60
CA GLU A 226 -0.04 -10.16 1.31
C GLU A 226 0.65 -10.88 0.16
N TYR A 227 -0.10 -11.08 -0.95
CA TYR A 227 0.41 -11.78 -2.12
C TYR A 227 1.25 -10.84 -2.98
N TYR A 228 2.42 -11.32 -3.43
CA TYR A 228 3.34 -10.57 -4.27
C TYR A 228 3.80 -11.36 -5.50
N ILE A 229 4.27 -10.62 -6.50
CA ILE A 229 4.88 -11.14 -7.72
C ILE A 229 6.11 -10.30 -8.06
N LEU A 230 7.24 -10.97 -8.31
CA LEU A 230 8.43 -10.43 -8.95
C LEU A 230 8.73 -11.27 -10.20
N SER A 231 8.64 -10.67 -11.40
CA SER A 231 8.90 -11.39 -12.66
C SER A 231 10.39 -11.61 -12.91
N SER A 232 10.72 -12.52 -13.83
CA SER A 232 12.11 -12.77 -14.24
C SER A 232 12.77 -11.56 -14.85
N GLU A 233 12.07 -10.83 -15.72
CA GLU A 233 12.58 -9.62 -16.39
C GLU A 233 12.94 -8.53 -15.37
N VAL A 234 12.12 -8.36 -14.34
CA VAL A 234 12.37 -7.39 -13.29
C VAL A 234 13.53 -7.86 -12.41
N ALA A 235 13.59 -9.13 -12.04
CA ALA A 235 14.71 -9.68 -11.27
C ALA A 235 16.06 -9.47 -12.01
N ASP A 236 16.11 -9.77 -13.30
CA ASP A 236 17.30 -9.59 -14.14
C ASP A 236 17.71 -8.11 -14.23
N LEU A 237 16.74 -7.19 -14.38
CA LEU A 237 17.00 -5.76 -14.42
C LEU A 237 17.57 -5.26 -13.07
N LEU A 238 17.00 -5.69 -11.97
CA LEU A 238 17.46 -5.33 -10.63
C LEU A 238 18.89 -5.85 -10.36
N ASN A 239 19.19 -7.08 -10.79
CA ASN A 239 20.54 -7.65 -10.68
C ASN A 239 21.55 -6.85 -11.52
N LYS A 240 21.23 -6.52 -12.78
CA LYS A 240 22.06 -5.64 -13.61
C LYS A 240 22.29 -4.27 -12.96
N THR A 241 21.29 -3.72 -12.30
CA THR A 241 21.40 -2.45 -11.57
C THR A 241 22.39 -2.58 -10.41
N ARG A 242 22.32 -3.67 -9.64
CA ARG A 242 23.24 -3.96 -8.53
C ARG A 242 24.67 -4.16 -9.04
N ASP A 243 24.86 -4.98 -10.05
CA ASP A 243 26.17 -5.31 -10.62
C ASP A 243 26.85 -4.07 -11.22
N ALA A 244 26.07 -3.12 -11.72
CA ALA A 244 26.55 -1.81 -12.18
C ALA A 244 26.83 -0.80 -11.05
N GLY A 245 26.64 -1.18 -9.77
CA GLY A 245 26.81 -0.28 -8.62
C GLY A 245 25.79 0.87 -8.58
N LYS A 246 24.63 0.65 -9.20
CA LYS A 246 23.53 1.63 -9.24
C LYS A 246 22.49 1.31 -8.18
N ARG A 247 21.62 2.31 -7.88
CA ARG A 247 20.67 2.22 -6.79
C ARG A 247 19.35 1.62 -7.24
N ILE A 248 18.73 0.87 -6.33
CA ILE A 248 17.34 0.44 -6.40
C ILE A 248 16.52 1.37 -5.50
N VAL A 249 15.65 2.15 -6.11
CA VAL A 249 14.80 3.15 -5.47
C VAL A 249 13.37 2.63 -5.41
N ALA A 250 12.88 2.30 -4.21
CA ALA A 250 11.52 1.82 -4.04
C ALA A 250 10.52 2.99 -3.98
N VAL A 251 9.37 2.81 -4.62
CA VAL A 251 8.21 3.69 -4.49
C VAL A 251 7.16 3.01 -3.64
N GLY A 252 6.99 3.50 -2.43
CA GLY A 252 6.08 2.98 -1.42
C GLY A 252 6.67 1.84 -0.59
N THR A 253 6.13 1.71 0.61
CA THR A 253 6.44 0.60 1.52
C THR A 253 6.03 -0.76 0.95
N THR A 254 5.07 -0.79 0.02
CA THR A 254 4.63 -2.00 -0.68
C THR A 254 5.72 -2.55 -1.59
N SER A 255 6.34 -1.72 -2.45
CA SER A 255 7.47 -2.13 -3.28
C SER A 255 8.66 -2.54 -2.40
N THR A 256 8.92 -1.81 -1.32
CA THR A 256 9.97 -2.17 -0.34
C THR A 256 9.74 -3.56 0.23
N ARG A 257 8.52 -3.89 0.63
CA ARG A 257 8.22 -5.21 1.21
C ARG A 257 8.42 -6.35 0.20
N VAL A 258 8.10 -6.16 -1.07
CA VAL A 258 8.41 -7.15 -2.12
C VAL A 258 9.91 -7.32 -2.25
N LEU A 259 10.63 -6.22 -2.46
CA LEU A 259 12.08 -6.24 -2.70
C LEU A 259 12.84 -6.85 -1.53
N GLU A 260 12.49 -6.48 -0.29
CA GLU A 260 13.12 -7.05 0.91
C GLU A 260 12.71 -8.51 1.20
N THR A 261 11.56 -8.97 0.69
CA THR A 261 11.16 -10.38 0.80
C THR A 261 11.97 -11.26 -0.14
N VAL A 262 12.31 -10.74 -1.33
CA VAL A 262 12.92 -11.54 -2.41
C VAL A 262 14.43 -11.40 -2.45
N ALA A 263 14.98 -10.27 -2.01
CA ALA A 263 16.43 -10.04 -2.02
C ALA A 263 17.19 -11.07 -1.16
N ASP A 264 18.25 -11.63 -1.72
CA ASP A 264 19.20 -12.42 -0.95
C ASP A 264 20.14 -11.53 -0.11
N ASN A 265 21.03 -12.13 0.66
CA ASN A 265 21.98 -11.41 1.51
C ASN A 265 22.98 -10.53 0.74
N ASN A 266 23.13 -10.76 -0.57
CA ASN A 266 24.00 -9.98 -1.47
C ASN A 266 23.19 -8.90 -2.22
N GLY A 267 21.88 -8.82 -1.99
CA GLY A 267 21.00 -7.87 -2.66
C GLY A 267 20.60 -8.27 -4.09
N HIS A 268 20.74 -9.55 -4.44
CA HIS A 268 20.28 -10.10 -5.72
C HIS A 268 18.89 -10.70 -5.62
N PHE A 269 18.23 -10.82 -6.75
CA PHE A 269 16.82 -11.18 -6.87
C PHE A 269 16.63 -12.39 -7.79
N LYS A 270 15.62 -13.20 -7.49
CA LYS A 270 15.13 -14.26 -8.37
C LYS A 270 13.65 -14.08 -8.61
N MET A 271 13.16 -14.49 -9.79
CA MET A 271 11.74 -14.57 -10.06
C MET A 271 11.04 -15.34 -8.93
N GLN A 272 10.04 -14.72 -8.34
CA GLN A 272 9.29 -15.33 -7.24
C GLN A 272 7.89 -14.73 -7.14
N SER A 273 6.94 -15.57 -6.75
CA SER A 273 5.61 -15.16 -6.29
C SER A 273 5.24 -15.92 -5.03
N GLY A 274 4.41 -15.32 -4.21
CA GLY A 274 4.00 -15.94 -2.95
C GLY A 274 3.37 -14.96 -1.99
N ASN A 275 3.30 -15.35 -0.74
CA ASN A 275 2.78 -14.50 0.32
C ASN A 275 3.93 -14.01 1.21
N THR A 276 3.92 -12.71 1.53
CA THR A 276 4.88 -12.12 2.48
C THR A 276 4.18 -11.67 3.75
N LYS A 277 4.81 -11.98 4.88
CA LYS A 277 4.50 -11.45 6.21
C LYS A 277 5.65 -10.60 6.74
N ILE A 278 6.53 -10.12 5.87
CA ILE A 278 7.70 -9.37 6.28
C ILE A 278 7.30 -8.17 7.12
N PHE A 279 7.86 -8.09 8.31
CA PHE A 279 7.68 -6.97 9.24
C PHE A 279 9.04 -6.31 9.48
N ILE A 280 9.18 -5.09 8.96
CA ILE A 280 10.42 -4.32 9.02
C ILE A 280 10.31 -3.27 10.11
N TYR A 281 11.22 -3.31 11.08
CA TYR A 281 11.35 -2.36 12.19
C TYR A 281 12.83 -2.16 12.54
N PRO A 282 13.21 -1.16 13.35
CA PRO A 282 14.62 -0.87 13.67
C PRO A 282 15.41 -2.09 14.14
N GLY A 283 16.56 -2.27 13.52
CA GLY A 283 17.43 -3.46 13.63
C GLY A 283 17.38 -4.36 12.39
N TYR A 284 16.42 -4.14 11.47
CA TYR A 284 16.38 -4.80 10.17
C TYR A 284 17.52 -4.30 9.26
N LYS A 285 18.16 -5.22 8.55
CA LYS A 285 19.19 -4.92 7.54
C LYS A 285 18.58 -4.98 6.16
N PHE A 286 18.56 -3.85 5.48
CA PHE A 286 18.05 -3.76 4.11
C PHE A 286 19.06 -4.34 3.12
N HIS A 287 18.54 -5.15 2.19
CA HIS A 287 19.29 -5.76 1.10
C HIS A 287 18.70 -5.41 -0.27
N GLY A 288 17.40 -5.20 -0.32
CA GLY A 288 16.65 -5.01 -1.57
C GLY A 288 16.62 -3.57 -2.08
N ILE A 289 16.74 -2.56 -1.21
CA ILE A 289 16.58 -1.15 -1.59
C ILE A 289 17.73 -0.26 -1.09
N ASP A 290 17.98 0.82 -1.82
CA ASP A 290 18.95 1.86 -1.45
C ASP A 290 18.30 3.17 -1.04
N ALA A 291 17.13 3.48 -1.58
CA ALA A 291 16.35 4.68 -1.29
C ALA A 291 14.85 4.39 -1.38
N LEU A 292 14.05 5.22 -0.74
CA LEU A 292 12.60 5.03 -0.63
C LEU A 292 11.85 6.36 -0.81
N LEU A 293 10.92 6.40 -1.76
CA LEU A 293 9.87 7.41 -1.81
C LEU A 293 8.62 6.86 -1.12
N THR A 294 8.08 7.56 -0.15
CA THR A 294 6.89 7.13 0.59
C THR A 294 6.04 8.32 1.03
N ASN A 295 4.79 8.09 1.42
CA ASN A 295 3.96 9.12 2.05
C ASN A 295 4.29 9.23 3.54
N PHE A 296 3.78 10.27 4.20
CA PHE A 296 3.84 10.36 5.65
C PHE A 296 2.84 9.39 6.30
N HIS A 297 3.28 8.70 7.35
CA HIS A 297 2.58 7.57 7.97
C HIS A 297 2.00 7.92 9.35
N LEU A 298 1.01 7.14 9.82
CA LEU A 298 0.38 7.28 11.14
C LEU A 298 1.37 7.04 12.28
N PRO A 299 1.15 7.71 13.41
CA PRO A 299 1.78 7.32 14.68
C PRO A 299 1.55 5.84 14.98
N LYS A 300 2.53 5.19 15.58
CA LYS A 300 2.47 3.78 16.04
C LYS A 300 2.15 2.75 14.94
N SER A 301 2.28 3.11 13.66
CA SER A 301 2.01 2.19 12.55
C SER A 301 3.23 1.35 12.19
N THR A 302 3.01 0.19 11.56
CA THR A 302 4.09 -0.63 10.99
C THR A 302 4.92 0.11 9.95
N LEU A 303 4.32 1.11 9.31
CA LEU A 303 4.95 1.88 8.23
C LEU A 303 5.95 2.91 8.76
N ILE A 304 5.65 3.60 9.88
CA ILE A 304 6.65 4.48 10.51
C ILE A 304 7.80 3.67 11.09
N MET A 305 7.55 2.42 11.54
CA MET A 305 8.58 1.51 12.00
C MET A 305 9.52 1.11 10.86
N LEU A 306 8.98 0.82 9.66
CA LEU A 306 9.76 0.50 8.45
C LEU A 306 10.70 1.65 8.07
N ILE A 307 10.20 2.87 7.97
CA ILE A 307 11.05 4.01 7.61
C ILE A 307 12.04 4.36 8.71
N SER A 308 11.69 4.12 9.97
CA SER A 308 12.60 4.25 11.11
C SER A 308 13.73 3.20 11.09
N ALA A 309 13.46 2.02 10.53
CA ALA A 309 14.50 1.02 10.29
C ALA A 309 15.47 1.47 9.20
N LEU A 310 14.99 2.19 8.17
CA LEU A 310 15.80 2.65 7.05
C LEU A 310 16.65 3.88 7.38
N ALA A 311 16.07 4.87 8.09
CA ALA A 311 16.68 6.18 8.28
C ALA A 311 17.05 6.50 9.75
N GLY A 312 16.79 5.56 10.68
CA GLY A 312 16.95 5.81 12.11
C GLY A 312 15.71 6.47 12.73
N LYS A 313 15.28 5.95 13.87
CA LYS A 313 14.06 6.40 14.55
C LYS A 313 14.07 7.90 14.86
N GLU A 314 15.17 8.40 15.42
CA GLU A 314 15.29 9.82 15.80
C GLU A 314 15.24 10.75 14.59
N ASN A 315 15.92 10.40 13.50
CA ASN A 315 15.91 11.16 12.25
C ASN A 315 14.48 11.26 11.68
N VAL A 316 13.76 10.13 11.66
CA VAL A 316 12.37 10.07 11.19
C VAL A 316 11.47 10.92 12.08
N LEU A 317 11.51 10.76 13.39
CA LEU A 317 10.65 11.52 14.30
C LEU A 317 10.94 13.02 14.26
N ASN A 318 12.19 13.44 14.10
CA ASN A 318 12.56 14.85 13.93
C ASN A 318 12.01 15.41 12.59
N ALA A 319 12.15 14.66 11.50
CA ALA A 319 11.58 15.01 10.20
C ALA A 319 10.03 15.11 10.27
N TYR A 320 9.37 14.23 11.00
CA TYR A 320 7.91 14.25 11.18
C TYR A 320 7.44 15.42 12.04
N LYS A 321 8.17 15.80 13.09
CA LYS A 321 7.90 17.03 13.87
C LYS A 321 7.99 18.28 12.97
N HIS A 322 8.99 18.34 12.10
CA HIS A 322 9.11 19.42 11.11
C HIS A 322 7.93 19.40 10.13
N ALA A 323 7.55 18.22 9.59
CA ALA A 323 6.42 18.08 8.68
C ALA A 323 5.10 18.58 9.30
N VAL A 324 4.85 18.26 10.58
CA VAL A 324 3.67 18.76 11.30
C VAL A 324 3.73 20.28 11.47
N LYS A 325 4.87 20.85 11.86
CA LYS A 325 5.09 22.28 12.01
C LYS A 325 4.87 23.04 10.71
N GLU A 326 5.39 22.50 9.62
CA GLU A 326 5.29 23.09 8.27
C GLU A 326 3.98 22.74 7.55
N LYS A 327 3.04 22.07 8.26
CA LYS A 327 1.71 21.72 7.76
C LYS A 327 1.76 20.89 6.46
N TYR A 328 2.61 19.89 6.42
CA TYR A 328 2.55 18.87 5.39
C TYR A 328 1.22 18.11 5.49
N ARG A 329 0.75 17.61 4.36
CA ARG A 329 -0.43 16.75 4.30
C ARG A 329 -0.01 15.31 4.54
N PHE A 330 -0.76 14.59 5.36
CA PHE A 330 -0.44 13.23 5.78
C PHE A 330 -1.31 12.20 5.11
N PHE A 331 -0.85 10.96 5.02
CA PHE A 331 -1.52 9.76 4.52
C PHE A 331 -1.68 9.66 3.01
N SER A 332 -2.69 8.85 2.58
CA SER A 332 -2.89 8.37 1.21
C SER A 332 -2.91 9.47 0.16
N PHE A 333 -3.54 10.60 0.46
CA PHE A 333 -3.62 11.78 -0.42
C PHE A 333 -2.71 12.92 0.03
N GLY A 334 -1.82 12.62 0.95
CA GLY A 334 -0.88 13.59 1.50
C GLY A 334 0.31 13.86 0.61
N ASP A 335 1.29 14.52 1.22
CA ASP A 335 2.60 14.78 0.65
C ASP A 335 3.52 13.56 0.80
N CYS A 336 4.74 13.62 0.29
CA CYS A 336 5.67 12.51 0.33
C CYS A 336 7.00 12.86 0.98
N MET A 337 7.76 11.81 1.30
CA MET A 337 9.13 11.87 1.79
C MET A 337 10.01 11.01 0.89
N PHE A 338 11.17 11.53 0.50
CA PHE A 338 12.21 10.78 -0.17
C PHE A 338 13.38 10.54 0.78
N ILE A 339 13.63 9.30 1.13
CA ILE A 339 14.71 8.85 2.01
C ILE A 339 15.86 8.36 1.12
N LYS A 340 17.00 9.08 1.14
CA LYS A 340 18.16 8.80 0.29
C LYS A 340 19.38 8.28 1.07
#